data_baed395db7de48c31a8030a34b8ef857
#
_entry.id   baed395db7de48c31a8030a34b8ef857
#
_cell.length_a   1.000
_cell.length_b   1.000
_cell.length_c   1.000
_cell.angle_alpha   90.00
_cell.angle_beta   90.00
_cell.angle_gamma   90.00
#
_symmetry.space_group_name_H-M   'P 1'
#
loop_
_entity.id
_entity.type
_entity.pdbx_description
1 polymer ?
#
loop_
_entity_poly.entity_id
_entity_poly.type
_entity_poly.pdbx_seq_one_letter_code
_entity_poly.pdbx_strand_id
1 'polypeptide(L)'
;MTKLIQIFLSVATVTIISLPLSAKAEKICQVTDPTGTPLNVRSSPNGRITNTLRNGREVYIQKIETDEKGRLWALIGGYYQGQYKVWGWVFREFISCYNR
;
A
#
# COMPACT_ATOMS: atom_id res chain seq x y z
N MET A 1 -28.69 -25.91 51.58
CA MET A 1 -28.57 -25.44 51.25
C MET A 1 -28.19 -24.90 50.51
N THR A 2 -27.97 -24.61 50.12
CA THR A 2 -27.70 -24.11 49.46
C THR A 2 -27.08 -23.56 48.71
N LYS A 3 -26.86 -23.37 48.29
CA LYS A 3 -26.40 -22.82 47.64
C LYS A 3 -25.89 -22.26 46.87
N LEU A 4 -25.63 -22.07 46.42
CA LEU A 4 -25.26 -21.54 45.76
C LEU A 4 -24.75 -20.99 45.06
N ILE A 5 -24.58 -20.72 44.63
CA ILE A 5 -24.22 -20.21 43.99
C ILE A 5 -23.73 -19.68 43.23
N GLN A 6 -23.41 -19.46 42.72
CA GLN A 6 -23.01 -18.86 42.04
C GLN A 6 -22.51 -18.37 41.27
N ILE A 7 -22.37 -18.10 41.00
CA ILE A 7 -22.02 -17.55 40.36
C ILE A 7 -21.48 -17.06 39.60
N PHE A 8 -21.29 -16.85 39.25
CA PHE A 8 -20.80 -16.31 38.58
C PHE A 8 -20.39 -15.79 37.85
N LEU A 9 -20.21 -15.60 37.44
CA LEU A 9 -19.89 -15.12 36.87
C LEU A 9 -19.39 -14.58 36.26
N SER A 10 -19.21 -14.31 35.89
CA SER A 10 -18.85 -13.79 35.33
C SER A 10 -18.36 -13.33 34.61
N VAL A 11 -18.20 -13.07 34.28
CA VAL A 11 -17.82 -12.62 33.65
C VAL A 11 -17.32 -12.16 32.86
N ALA A 12 -17.15 -11.93 32.46
CA ALA A 12 -16.79 -11.55 31.70
C ALA A 12 -16.29 -10.91 31.09
N THR A 13 -16.04 -10.51 30.81
CA THR A 13 -15.59 -9.92 30.40
C THR A 13 -15.04 -9.63 29.40
N VAL A 14 -15.12 -9.22 28.79
CA VAL A 14 -14.68 -8.98 27.87
C VAL A 14 -14.19 -8.15 27.32
N THR A 15 -13.74 -7.78 27.04
CA THR A 15 -13.05 -7.17 26.70
C THR A 15 -12.75 -6.89 25.53
N ILE A 16 -12.87 -6.27 25.00
CA ILE A 16 -12.69 -5.98 23.94
C ILE A 16 -11.88 -5.15 23.56
N ILE A 17 -11.23 -5.15 23.11
CA ILE A 17 -10.36 -4.48 22.73
C ILE A 17 -10.38 -3.91 21.63
N SER A 18 -10.53 -3.09 21.36
CA SER A 18 -10.58 -2.52 20.30
C SER A 18 -9.44 -1.98 19.96
N LEU A 19 -8.87 -2.38 19.15
CA LEU A 19 -7.78 -1.86 18.71
C LEU A 19 -7.93 -0.78 17.93
N PRO A 20 -7.35 0.12 18.00
CA PRO A 20 -7.41 1.23 17.22
C PRO A 20 -6.75 1.08 15.98
N LEU A 21 -7.34 0.43 15.14
CA LEU A 21 -6.80 0.32 13.89
C LEU A 21 -6.60 1.63 13.35
N SER A 22 -7.37 2.54 13.70
CA SER A 22 -7.25 3.81 13.11
C SER A 22 -5.97 4.46 13.47
N ALA A 23 -5.33 3.96 14.41
CA ALA A 23 -4.12 4.58 14.80
C ALA A 23 -3.06 4.39 13.78
N LYS A 24 -3.27 3.47 12.82
CA LYS A 24 -2.34 3.24 11.89
C LYS A 24 -2.44 4.26 10.85
N ALA A 25 -1.46 4.99 10.57
CA ALA A 25 -1.45 5.97 9.50
C ALA A 25 -1.57 5.26 8.17
N GLU A 26 -2.33 5.82 7.30
CA GLU A 26 -2.49 5.27 5.98
C GLU A 26 -1.39 5.81 5.10
N LYS A 27 -0.70 4.97 4.39
CA LYS A 27 0.37 5.38 3.52
C LYS A 27 -0.18 5.70 2.14
N ILE A 28 0.13 6.89 1.68
CA ILE A 28 -0.28 7.34 0.37
C ILE A 28 0.95 7.49 -0.50
N CYS A 29 0.92 6.95 -1.69
CA CYS A 29 2.04 7.07 -2.62
C CYS A 29 1.57 7.74 -3.90
N GLN A 30 2.43 8.50 -4.53
CA GLN A 30 2.08 9.13 -5.79
C GLN A 30 3.31 9.31 -6.67
N VAL A 31 3.09 9.45 -7.94
CA VAL A 31 4.15 9.66 -8.92
C VAL A 31 4.73 11.06 -8.75
N THR A 32 6.04 11.14 -8.64
CA THR A 32 6.73 12.41 -8.50
C THR A 32 8.00 12.40 -9.35
N ASP A 33 7.85 12.45 -10.64
CA ASP A 33 8.98 12.51 -11.54
C ASP A 33 9.42 13.96 -11.64
N PRO A 34 10.62 14.28 -11.19
CA PRO A 34 11.07 15.67 -11.15
C PRO A 34 11.25 16.30 -12.52
N THR A 35 11.31 15.52 -13.58
CA THR A 35 11.44 16.10 -14.90
C THR A 35 10.10 16.63 -15.39
N GLY A 36 9.02 16.29 -14.72
CA GLY A 36 7.69 16.74 -15.14
C GLY A 36 7.09 15.93 -16.28
N THR A 37 7.83 14.99 -16.83
CA THR A 37 7.29 14.14 -17.88
C THR A 37 6.55 12.97 -17.27
N PRO A 38 5.64 12.33 -17.98
CA PRO A 38 4.97 11.15 -17.44
C PRO A 38 5.98 10.04 -17.13
N LEU A 39 5.72 9.32 -16.09
CA LEU A 39 6.59 8.24 -15.66
C LEU A 39 6.32 6.99 -16.48
N ASN A 40 7.38 6.39 -17.00
CA ASN A 40 7.24 5.16 -17.77
C ASN A 40 6.97 3.96 -16.86
N VAL A 41 6.02 3.16 -17.27
CA VAL A 41 5.69 1.91 -16.59
C VAL A 41 6.12 0.77 -17.50
N ARG A 42 6.79 -0.22 -16.94
CA ARG A 42 7.37 -1.31 -17.74
C ARG A 42 6.81 -2.66 -17.31
N SER A 43 6.89 -3.62 -18.20
CA SER A 43 6.37 -4.97 -17.94
C SER A 43 7.23 -5.71 -16.91
N SER A 44 8.49 -5.32 -16.78
CA SER A 44 9.41 -5.89 -15.78
C SER A 44 10.49 -4.86 -15.54
N PRO A 45 11.29 -5.00 -14.49
CA PRO A 45 12.41 -4.09 -14.29
C PRO A 45 13.30 -4.12 -15.54
N ASN A 46 13.58 -2.95 -16.05
CA ASN A 46 14.36 -2.80 -17.29
C ASN A 46 13.65 -3.37 -18.53
N GLY A 47 12.37 -3.63 -18.42
CA GLY A 47 11.64 -4.22 -19.53
C GLY A 47 11.03 -3.18 -20.44
N ARG A 48 10.11 -3.64 -21.25
CA ARG A 48 9.46 -2.80 -22.25
C ARG A 48 8.48 -1.85 -21.61
N ILE A 49 8.41 -0.64 -22.12
CA ILE A 49 7.45 0.34 -21.64
C ILE A 49 6.06 -0.05 -22.11
N THR A 50 5.13 -0.19 -21.19
CA THR A 50 3.78 -0.60 -21.50
C THR A 50 2.74 0.48 -21.18
N ASN A 51 3.14 1.52 -20.45
CA ASN A 51 2.20 2.56 -20.07
C ASN A 51 2.97 3.77 -19.55
N THR A 52 2.28 4.85 -19.28
CA THR A 52 2.86 6.02 -18.61
C THR A 52 1.85 6.53 -17.60
N LEU A 53 2.36 7.17 -16.56
CA LEU A 53 1.51 7.75 -15.52
C LEU A 53 1.93 9.18 -15.29
N ARG A 54 0.93 10.06 -15.15
CA ARG A 54 1.24 11.45 -14.93
C ARG A 54 1.62 11.72 -13.51
N ASN A 55 2.38 12.77 -13.30
CA ASN A 55 2.76 13.20 -11.97
C ASN A 55 1.53 13.47 -11.13
N GLY A 56 1.60 13.11 -9.88
CA GLY A 56 0.49 13.27 -8.96
C GLY A 56 -0.45 12.08 -8.93
N ARG A 57 -0.28 11.13 -9.86
CA ARG A 57 -1.15 9.97 -9.87
C ARG A 57 -0.92 9.14 -8.63
N GLU A 58 -1.99 8.80 -7.94
CA GLU A 58 -1.89 7.97 -6.75
C GLU A 58 -1.66 6.52 -7.13
N VAL A 59 -0.70 5.87 -6.51
CA VAL A 59 -0.34 4.50 -6.79
C VAL A 59 -0.14 3.72 -5.50
N TYR A 60 -0.16 2.40 -5.62
CA TYR A 60 0.04 1.52 -4.47
C TYR A 60 1.19 0.59 -4.81
N ILE A 61 2.19 0.55 -3.94
CA ILE A 61 3.36 -0.30 -4.17
C ILE A 61 3.05 -1.69 -3.66
N GLN A 62 3.19 -2.67 -4.54
CA GLN A 62 2.92 -4.04 -4.19
C GLN A 62 4.18 -4.80 -3.85
N LYS A 63 5.30 -4.41 -4.42
CA LYS A 63 6.50 -5.17 -4.32
C LYS A 63 7.67 -4.33 -4.74
N ILE A 64 8.80 -4.53 -4.13
CA ILE A 64 10.04 -3.82 -4.48
C ILE A 64 11.06 -4.86 -4.88
N GLU A 65 11.77 -4.60 -5.97
CA GLU A 65 12.87 -5.47 -6.40
C GLU A 65 14.06 -4.63 -6.80
N THR A 66 15.23 -5.20 -6.69
CA THR A 66 16.48 -4.54 -7.06
C THR A 66 16.99 -5.17 -8.35
N ASP A 67 17.41 -4.37 -9.30
CA ASP A 67 17.95 -4.91 -10.55
C ASP A 67 19.46 -5.16 -10.40
N GLU A 68 20.07 -5.64 -11.47
CA GLU A 68 21.47 -6.00 -11.44
C GLU A 68 22.38 -4.85 -11.16
N LYS A 69 21.93 -3.63 -11.39
CA LYS A 69 22.74 -2.46 -11.15
C LYS A 69 22.44 -1.83 -9.80
N GLY A 70 21.67 -2.51 -8.97
CA GLY A 70 21.35 -2.03 -7.65
C GLY A 70 20.25 -0.98 -7.60
N ARG A 71 19.52 -0.78 -8.69
CA ARG A 71 18.44 0.21 -8.71
C ARG A 71 17.15 -0.43 -8.23
N LEU A 72 16.39 0.32 -7.48
CA LEU A 72 15.14 -0.18 -6.93
C LEU A 72 13.98 0.04 -7.89
N TRP A 73 13.17 -0.98 -8.06
CA TRP A 73 11.98 -0.94 -8.89
C TRP A 73 10.77 -1.27 -8.02
N ALA A 74 9.66 -0.66 -8.31
CA ALA A 74 8.42 -0.91 -7.60
C ALA A 74 7.36 -1.43 -8.57
N LEU A 75 6.71 -2.51 -8.20
CA LEU A 75 5.55 -2.98 -8.93
C LEU A 75 4.38 -2.20 -8.35
N ILE A 76 3.69 -1.46 -9.18
CA ILE A 76 2.64 -0.58 -8.71
C ILE A 76 1.31 -0.87 -9.37
N GLY A 77 0.27 -0.53 -8.68
CA GLY A 77 -1.07 -0.60 -9.19
C GLY A 77 -1.85 0.59 -8.73
N GLY A 78 -3.09 0.66 -9.08
CA GLY A 78 -3.96 1.74 -8.67
C GLY A 78 -5.36 1.53 -9.18
N TYR A 79 -6.21 2.52 -8.89
CA TYR A 79 -7.61 2.43 -9.27
C TYR A 79 -7.88 3.21 -10.53
N TYR A 80 -8.61 2.60 -11.43
CA TYR A 80 -9.01 3.26 -12.66
C TYR A 80 -10.47 2.91 -12.87
N GLN A 81 -11.31 3.91 -12.92
CA GLN A 81 -12.76 3.73 -13.09
C GLN A 81 -13.31 2.75 -12.06
N GLY A 82 -12.88 2.90 -10.82
CA GLY A 82 -13.38 2.10 -9.73
C GLY A 82 -12.81 0.71 -9.61
N GLN A 83 -11.89 0.33 -10.51
CA GLN A 83 -11.30 -0.99 -10.44
C GLN A 83 -9.83 -0.93 -10.18
N TYR A 84 -9.35 -1.81 -9.32
CA TYR A 84 -7.93 -1.89 -9.02
C TYR A 84 -7.22 -2.65 -10.12
N LYS A 85 -6.12 -2.08 -10.61
CA LYS A 85 -5.32 -2.73 -11.63
C LYS A 85 -3.85 -2.66 -11.27
N VAL A 86 -3.12 -3.71 -11.61
CA VAL A 86 -1.68 -3.70 -11.45
C VAL A 86 -1.13 -3.16 -12.76
N TRP A 87 -0.38 -2.09 -12.69
CA TRP A 87 0.07 -1.41 -13.90
C TRP A 87 1.43 -1.88 -14.38
N GLY A 88 2.33 -2.17 -13.48
CA GLY A 88 3.65 -2.63 -13.87
C GLY A 88 4.74 -2.03 -13.02
N TRP A 89 5.95 -1.98 -13.56
CA TRP A 89 7.14 -1.63 -12.82
C TRP A 89 7.64 -0.24 -13.15
N VAL A 90 8.01 0.51 -12.14
CA VAL A 90 8.56 1.85 -12.29
C VAL A 90 9.78 1.97 -11.42
N PHE A 91 10.65 2.93 -11.70
CA PHE A 91 11.75 3.20 -10.80
C PHE A 91 11.18 3.68 -9.48
N ARG A 92 11.65 3.09 -8.40
CA ARG A 92 11.15 3.42 -7.07
C ARG A 92 11.39 4.88 -6.72
N GLU A 93 12.48 5.44 -7.19
CA GLU A 93 12.82 6.81 -6.86
C GLU A 93 11.80 7.84 -7.36
N PHE A 94 10.96 7.48 -8.32
CA PHE A 94 9.96 8.41 -8.84
C PHE A 94 8.59 8.26 -8.17
N ILE A 95 8.55 7.53 -7.06
CA ILE A 95 7.33 7.39 -6.28
C ILE A 95 7.61 7.98 -4.89
N SER A 96 6.78 8.89 -4.46
CA SER A 96 6.89 9.46 -3.12
C SER A 96 5.75 8.97 -2.27
N CYS A 97 6.06 8.50 -1.09
CA CYS A 97 5.05 7.99 -0.17
C CYS A 97 5.10 8.80 1.12
N TYR A 98 3.96 9.05 1.67
CA TYR A 98 3.88 9.80 2.92
C TYR A 98 2.69 9.30 3.71
N ASN A 99 2.68 9.59 4.99
CA ASN A 99 1.57 9.20 5.85
C ASN A 99 0.54 10.30 5.86
N ARG A 100 -0.69 9.91 5.85
CA ARG A 100 -1.78 10.85 5.83
C ARG A 100 -2.21 11.20 7.25
#